data_757d87610642727a3cefb74c999030e6
#
_entry.id   757d87610642727a3cefb74c999030e6
#
_cell.length_a   1.000
_cell.length_b   1.000
_cell.length_c   1.000
_cell.angle_alpha   90.00
_cell.angle_beta   90.00
_cell.angle_gamma   90.00
#
_symmetry.space_group_name_H-M   'P 1'
#
loop_
_entity.id
_entity.type
_entity.pdbx_description
1 polymer ?
#
loop_
_entity_poly.entity_id
_entity_poly.type
_entity_poly.pdbx_seq_one_letter_code
_entity_poly.pdbx_strand_id
1 'polypeptide(L)'
;MGTSKERAPRPRQYVAYYRVSTGQQGLSGLGIEAQCAAVRQYVGSTPGTLVAEFTEIKSGALNDRAQLNDALRTCRMRRAILVIARLDRLSRNVGFISQLMQSGLEFVAADFPQANRLTIHILVFRLLINDYDLCHN
;
A
#
# COMPACT_ATOMS: atom_id res chain seq x y z
N MET A 1 -38.31 15.08 -18.28
CA MET A 1 -38.08 14.13 -17.19
C MET A 1 -36.80 13.35 -17.44
N GLY A 2 -35.70 13.88 -16.95
CA GLY A 2 -34.43 13.20 -17.07
C GLY A 2 -34.31 12.14 -15.97
N THR A 3 -34.50 10.88 -16.32
CA THR A 3 -33.93 9.81 -15.51
C THR A 3 -32.42 9.91 -15.64
N SER A 4 -31.80 10.50 -14.64
CA SER A 4 -30.35 10.35 -14.50
C SER A 4 -30.07 8.85 -14.47
N LYS A 5 -29.54 8.35 -15.58
CA LYS A 5 -28.93 7.03 -15.56
C LYS A 5 -27.80 7.11 -14.55
N GLU A 6 -28.05 6.62 -13.35
CA GLU A 6 -26.97 6.34 -12.43
C GLU A 6 -26.00 5.43 -13.19
N ARG A 7 -24.86 6.01 -13.58
CA ARG A 7 -23.79 5.20 -14.11
C ARG A 7 -23.41 4.23 -13.02
N ALA A 8 -23.59 2.95 -13.27
CA ALA A 8 -23.07 1.92 -12.42
C ALA A 8 -21.61 2.30 -12.04
N PRO A 9 -21.25 2.26 -10.75
CA PRO A 9 -19.89 2.61 -10.35
C PRO A 9 -18.91 1.80 -11.20
N ARG A 10 -17.95 2.48 -11.81
CA ARG A 10 -16.89 1.81 -12.56
C ARG A 10 -16.23 0.80 -11.64
N PRO A 11 -15.97 -0.44 -12.10
CA PRO A 11 -15.27 -1.41 -11.28
C PRO A 11 -13.94 -0.81 -10.83
N ARG A 12 -13.65 -0.91 -9.54
CA ARG A 12 -12.42 -0.36 -8.98
C ARG A 12 -11.23 -1.10 -9.57
N GLN A 13 -10.20 -0.34 -9.92
CA GLN A 13 -8.93 -0.90 -10.35
C GLN A 13 -7.95 -0.81 -9.20
N TYR A 14 -7.17 -1.87 -9.04
CA TYR A 14 -6.17 -1.97 -7.99
C TYR A 14 -4.80 -2.18 -8.59
N VAL A 15 -3.80 -1.52 -7.99
CA VAL A 15 -2.38 -1.70 -8.31
C VAL A 15 -1.71 -2.23 -7.06
N ALA A 16 -1.02 -3.36 -7.16
CA ALA A 16 -0.35 -3.97 -6.03
C ALA A 16 1.11 -3.52 -5.93
N TYR A 17 1.56 -3.28 -4.72
CA TYR A 17 2.95 -3.01 -4.42
C TYR A 17 3.46 -4.00 -3.38
N TYR A 18 4.53 -4.69 -3.73
CA TYR A 18 5.18 -5.67 -2.88
C TYR A 18 6.61 -5.25 -2.57
N ARG A 19 7.08 -5.59 -1.39
CA ARG A 19 8.45 -5.29 -0.99
C ARG A 19 9.07 -6.52 -0.36
N VAL A 20 10.21 -6.96 -0.91
CA VAL A 20 10.98 -8.08 -0.41
C VAL A 20 12.42 -7.64 -0.16
N SER A 21 13.06 -8.23 0.87
CA SER A 21 14.47 -8.00 1.13
C SER A 21 15.29 -9.17 0.63
N THR A 22 16.43 -8.87 -0.02
CA THR A 22 17.40 -9.89 -0.40
C THR A 22 18.07 -10.43 0.86
N GLY A 23 18.11 -11.75 1.03
CA GLY A 23 18.88 -12.40 2.08
C GLY A 23 18.09 -12.96 3.26
N GLN A 24 16.81 -12.67 3.40
CA GLN A 24 15.97 -13.27 4.45
C GLN A 24 14.66 -13.82 3.90
N GLN A 25 14.74 -14.48 2.77
CA GLN A 25 13.59 -15.18 2.24
C GLN A 25 13.23 -16.33 3.19
N GLY A 26 12.22 -16.15 3.99
CA GLY A 26 11.59 -17.23 4.72
C GLY A 26 11.64 -17.17 6.24
N LEU A 27 12.37 -16.27 6.89
CA LEU A 27 12.53 -16.33 8.35
C LEU A 27 11.71 -15.33 9.17
N SER A 28 11.21 -14.24 8.62
CA SER A 28 10.47 -13.27 9.44
C SER A 28 9.56 -12.34 8.66
N GLY A 29 9.22 -12.68 7.44
CA GLY A 29 8.34 -11.86 6.66
C GLY A 29 7.56 -12.69 5.67
N LEU A 30 6.45 -12.17 5.23
CA LEU A 30 5.74 -12.77 4.13
C LEU A 30 6.63 -12.68 2.89
N GLY A 31 7.05 -13.83 2.37
CA GLY A 31 7.67 -13.91 1.06
C GLY A 31 6.75 -13.32 -0.01
N ILE A 32 7.30 -13.12 -1.19
CA ILE A 32 6.53 -12.51 -2.29
C ILE A 32 5.26 -13.30 -2.62
N GLU A 33 5.32 -14.62 -2.55
CA GLU A 33 4.17 -15.46 -2.83
C GLU A 33 3.02 -15.24 -1.86
N ALA A 34 3.33 -15.13 -0.56
CA ALA A 34 2.34 -14.89 0.48
C ALA A 34 1.75 -13.47 0.36
N GLN A 35 2.56 -12.48 0.02
CA GLN A 35 2.08 -11.13 -0.24
C GLN A 35 1.14 -11.08 -1.44
N CYS A 36 1.52 -11.73 -2.52
CA CYS A 36 0.68 -11.82 -3.71
C CYS A 36 -0.65 -12.52 -3.41
N ALA A 37 -0.61 -13.62 -2.67
CA ALA A 37 -1.81 -14.35 -2.30
C ALA A 37 -2.76 -13.48 -1.46
N ALA A 38 -2.24 -12.75 -0.48
CA ALA A 38 -3.03 -11.87 0.38
C ALA A 38 -3.71 -10.76 -0.43
N VAL A 39 -2.97 -10.13 -1.34
CA VAL A 39 -3.51 -9.07 -2.19
C VAL A 39 -4.56 -9.61 -3.14
N ARG A 40 -4.30 -10.72 -3.81
CA ARG A 40 -5.23 -11.33 -4.74
C ARG A 40 -6.51 -11.79 -4.05
N GLN A 41 -6.38 -12.33 -2.84
CA GLN A 41 -7.55 -12.71 -2.04
C GLN A 41 -8.40 -11.49 -1.69
N TYR A 42 -7.75 -10.39 -1.28
CA TYR A 42 -8.46 -9.15 -0.97
C TYR A 42 -9.18 -8.61 -2.20
N VAL A 43 -8.47 -8.46 -3.32
CA VAL A 43 -9.06 -7.94 -4.56
C VAL A 43 -10.19 -8.85 -5.06
N GLY A 44 -10.02 -10.17 -4.94
CA GLY A 44 -11.04 -11.15 -5.33
C GLY A 44 -12.31 -11.06 -4.49
N SER A 45 -12.25 -10.54 -3.27
CA SER A 45 -13.42 -10.29 -2.42
C SER A 45 -14.14 -8.99 -2.76
N THR A 46 -13.58 -8.18 -3.63
CA THR A 46 -14.17 -6.92 -4.10
C THR A 46 -14.67 -7.07 -5.53
N PRO A 47 -15.55 -6.17 -6.02
CA PRO A 47 -15.91 -6.16 -7.43
C PRO A 47 -14.84 -5.58 -8.35
N GLY A 48 -13.66 -5.29 -7.82
CA GLY A 48 -12.57 -4.68 -8.56
C GLY A 48 -11.65 -5.66 -9.25
N THR A 49 -10.68 -5.13 -9.97
CA THR A 49 -9.70 -5.88 -10.76
C THR A 49 -8.29 -5.42 -10.45
N LEU A 50 -7.37 -6.36 -10.32
CA LEU A 50 -5.95 -6.07 -10.19
C LEU A 50 -5.36 -5.82 -11.58
N VAL A 51 -4.91 -4.60 -11.86
CA VAL A 51 -4.47 -4.20 -13.20
C VAL A 51 -2.95 -4.17 -13.35
N ALA A 52 -2.20 -4.05 -12.26
CA ALA A 52 -0.74 -4.04 -12.29
C ALA A 52 -0.17 -4.47 -10.95
N GLU A 53 1.03 -5.04 -10.99
CA GLU A 53 1.78 -5.47 -9.81
C GLU A 53 3.21 -4.96 -9.90
N PHE A 54 3.73 -4.40 -8.84
CA PHE A 54 5.10 -3.89 -8.75
C PHE A 54 5.80 -4.52 -7.55
N THR A 55 7.01 -5.00 -7.76
CA THR A 55 7.81 -5.62 -6.69
C THR A 55 9.11 -4.85 -6.51
N GLU A 56 9.35 -4.38 -5.30
CA GLU A 56 10.58 -3.71 -4.93
C GLU A 56 11.47 -4.66 -4.16
N ILE A 57 12.73 -4.75 -4.58
CA ILE A 57 13.73 -5.54 -3.87
C ILE A 57 14.59 -4.57 -3.07
N LYS A 58 14.52 -4.69 -1.74
CA LYS A 58 15.35 -3.91 -0.86
C LYS A 58 16.74 -4.55 -0.81
N SER A 59 17.69 -4.00 -1.55
CA SER A 59 19.09 -4.35 -1.43
C SER A 59 19.79 -3.36 -0.49
N GLY A 60 20.28 -3.88 0.61
CA GLY A 60 21.14 -3.28 1.65
C GLY A 60 21.27 -1.77 1.77
N ALA A 61 21.89 -1.09 0.83
CA ALA A 61 22.36 0.28 1.02
C ALA A 61 21.57 1.35 0.26
N LEU A 62 20.66 0.96 -0.63
CA LEU A 62 19.95 1.93 -1.47
C LEU A 62 18.46 1.91 -1.14
N ASN A 63 17.97 3.02 -0.58
CA ASN A 63 16.55 3.29 -0.45
C ASN A 63 15.96 3.66 -1.82
N ASP A 64 16.22 2.83 -2.83
CA ASP A 64 15.62 3.03 -4.13
C ASP A 64 14.17 2.57 -4.10
N ARG A 65 13.26 3.50 -4.35
CA ARG A 65 11.82 3.25 -4.41
C ARG A 65 11.29 3.47 -5.82
N ALA A 66 12.07 3.09 -6.82
CA ALA A 66 11.69 3.25 -8.22
C ALA A 66 10.38 2.52 -8.52
N GLN A 67 10.20 1.31 -7.99
CA GLN A 67 8.98 0.54 -8.20
C GLN A 67 7.76 1.18 -7.52
N LEU A 68 7.95 1.78 -6.33
CA LEU A 68 6.88 2.51 -5.68
C LEU A 68 6.46 3.72 -6.51
N ASN A 69 7.42 4.47 -7.04
CA ASN A 69 7.14 5.62 -7.90
C ASN A 69 6.36 5.21 -9.15
N ASP A 70 6.73 4.08 -9.75
CA ASP A 70 6.01 3.53 -10.91
C ASP A 70 4.59 3.08 -10.55
N ALA A 71 4.43 2.45 -9.38
CA ALA A 71 3.12 2.04 -8.89
C ALA A 71 2.21 3.26 -8.66
N LEU A 72 2.74 4.30 -8.02
CA LEU A 72 1.98 5.53 -7.78
C LEU A 72 1.61 6.24 -9.09
N ARG A 73 2.52 6.27 -10.05
CA ARG A 73 2.24 6.82 -11.38
C ARG A 73 1.12 6.06 -12.08
N THR A 74 1.16 4.74 -12.04
CA THR A 74 0.13 3.90 -12.62
C THR A 74 -1.22 4.14 -11.96
N CYS A 75 -1.24 4.28 -10.63
CA CYS A 75 -2.47 4.62 -9.90
C CYS A 75 -3.04 5.96 -10.35
N ARG A 76 -2.22 6.98 -10.55
CA ARG A 76 -2.67 8.28 -11.03
C ARG A 76 -3.25 8.18 -12.45
N MET A 77 -2.57 7.47 -13.33
CA MET A 77 -2.99 7.33 -14.72
C MET A 77 -4.29 6.58 -14.86
N ARG A 78 -4.48 5.55 -14.06
CA ARG A 78 -5.65 4.67 -14.14
C ARG A 78 -6.72 4.97 -13.10
N ARG A 79 -6.50 5.93 -12.22
CA ARG A 79 -7.36 6.21 -11.06
C ARG A 79 -7.58 4.94 -10.23
N ALA A 80 -6.50 4.21 -10.01
CA ALA A 80 -6.50 2.95 -9.28
C ALA A 80 -6.16 3.16 -7.80
N ILE A 81 -6.50 2.18 -6.99
CA ILE A 81 -6.19 2.13 -5.57
C ILE A 81 -4.93 1.31 -5.38
N LEU A 82 -3.97 1.82 -4.60
CA LEU A 82 -2.77 1.07 -4.27
C LEU A 82 -3.08 0.05 -3.17
N VAL A 83 -2.71 -1.22 -3.40
CA VAL A 83 -2.89 -2.30 -2.43
C VAL A 83 -1.54 -2.79 -1.97
N ILE A 84 -1.38 -2.88 -0.66
CA ILE A 84 -0.21 -3.50 -0.03
C ILE A 84 -0.66 -4.71 0.79
N ALA A 85 0.25 -5.66 1.03
CA ALA A 85 -0.12 -6.88 1.70
C ALA A 85 -0.34 -6.71 3.21
N ARG A 86 0.52 -5.93 3.89
CA ARG A 86 0.50 -5.80 5.35
C ARG A 86 0.73 -4.38 5.81
N LEU A 87 -0.11 -3.96 6.74
CA LEU A 87 -0.03 -2.63 7.36
C LEU A 87 1.19 -2.47 8.26
N ASP A 88 1.62 -3.54 8.94
CA ASP A 88 2.79 -3.50 9.84
C ASP A 88 4.08 -3.13 9.11
N ARG A 89 4.19 -3.49 7.85
CA ARG A 89 5.35 -3.11 7.02
C ARG A 89 5.34 -1.63 6.66
N LEU A 90 4.17 -1.03 6.56
CA LEU A 90 4.03 0.41 6.42
C LEU A 90 4.52 1.13 7.66
N SER A 91 4.14 0.62 8.84
CA SER A 91 4.41 1.30 10.10
C SER A 91 5.89 1.40 10.45
N ARG A 92 6.74 0.56 9.86
CA ARG A 92 8.19 0.57 10.11
C ARG A 92 8.95 1.55 9.22
N ASN A 93 8.31 2.13 8.24
CA ASN A 93 8.98 3.04 7.31
C ASN A 93 8.16 4.32 7.15
N VAL A 94 8.46 5.28 8.03
CA VAL A 94 7.80 6.59 8.07
C VAL A 94 7.94 7.32 6.72
N GLY A 95 9.10 7.20 6.08
CA GLY A 95 9.33 7.81 4.78
C GLY A 95 8.40 7.26 3.69
N PHE A 96 8.14 5.97 3.72
CA PHE A 96 7.21 5.32 2.78
C PHE A 96 5.79 5.82 2.97
N ILE A 97 5.32 5.86 4.22
CA ILE A 97 3.98 6.34 4.55
C ILE A 97 3.83 7.82 4.19
N SER A 98 4.85 8.64 4.50
CA SER A 98 4.83 10.06 4.14
C SER A 98 4.68 10.26 2.63
N GLN A 99 5.41 9.47 1.85
CA GLN A 99 5.32 9.53 0.39
C GLN A 99 3.93 9.13 -0.11
N LEU A 100 3.33 8.09 0.45
CA LEU A 100 1.97 7.68 0.12
C LEU A 100 0.96 8.78 0.44
N MET A 101 1.08 9.39 1.61
CA MET A 101 0.17 10.46 2.02
C MET A 101 0.31 11.72 1.17
N GLN A 102 1.54 12.09 0.82
CA GLN A 102 1.79 13.24 -0.05
C GLN A 102 1.28 13.02 -1.46
N SER A 103 1.22 11.77 -1.92
CA SER A 103 0.69 11.45 -3.24
C SER A 103 -0.80 11.76 -3.41
N GLY A 104 -1.55 11.83 -2.30
CA GLY A 104 -2.99 12.05 -2.33
C GLY A 104 -3.81 10.87 -2.85
N LEU A 105 -3.17 9.72 -3.10
CA LEU A 105 -3.82 8.54 -3.64
C LEU A 105 -4.49 7.71 -2.55
N GLU A 106 -5.55 7.00 -2.91
CA GLU A 106 -6.13 6.00 -2.03
C GLU A 106 -5.24 4.76 -1.98
N PHE A 107 -5.06 4.23 -0.78
CA PHE A 107 -4.35 2.98 -0.60
C PHE A 107 -5.02 2.13 0.47
N VAL A 108 -4.81 0.82 0.41
CA VAL A 108 -5.43 -0.14 1.32
C VAL A 108 -4.42 -1.24 1.65
N ALA A 109 -4.45 -1.71 2.89
CA ALA A 109 -3.70 -2.89 3.31
C ALA A 109 -4.62 -4.12 3.29
N ALA A 110 -4.18 -5.19 2.67
CA ALA A 110 -5.00 -6.40 2.52
C ALA A 110 -5.31 -7.07 3.87
N ASP A 111 -4.38 -7.00 4.83
CA ASP A 111 -4.56 -7.56 6.17
C ASP A 111 -5.45 -6.69 7.08
N PHE A 112 -5.66 -5.43 6.75
CA PHE A 112 -6.48 -4.51 7.54
C PHE A 112 -7.26 -3.56 6.62
N PRO A 113 -8.24 -4.09 5.86
CA PRO A 113 -8.95 -3.29 4.85
C PRO A 113 -9.84 -2.19 5.43
N GLN A 114 -10.16 -2.25 6.74
CA GLN A 114 -10.93 -1.19 7.40
C GLN A 114 -10.08 0.04 7.75
N ALA A 115 -8.75 -0.04 7.67
CA ALA A 115 -7.90 1.11 7.89
C ALA A 115 -8.07 2.09 6.74
N ASN A 116 -8.83 3.15 6.99
CA ASN A 116 -8.96 4.24 6.04
C ASN A 116 -7.79 5.22 6.19
N ARG A 117 -7.75 6.21 5.32
CA ARG A 117 -6.69 7.22 5.31
C ARG A 117 -6.54 7.91 6.67
N LEU A 118 -7.65 8.21 7.34
CA LEU A 118 -7.64 8.84 8.65
C LEU A 118 -7.03 7.94 9.71
N THR A 119 -7.39 6.66 9.73
CA THR A 119 -6.84 5.67 10.67
C THR A 119 -5.33 5.55 10.49
N ILE A 120 -4.86 5.54 9.26
CA ILE A 120 -3.43 5.45 8.95
C ILE A 120 -2.71 6.73 9.40
N HIS A 121 -3.30 7.90 9.21
CA HIS A 121 -2.77 9.17 9.75
C HIS A 121 -2.57 9.11 11.27
N ILE A 122 -3.56 8.59 11.98
CA ILE A 122 -3.50 8.45 13.44
C ILE A 122 -2.38 7.48 13.85
N LEU A 123 -2.25 6.36 13.16
CA LEU A 123 -1.18 5.38 13.43
C LEU A 123 0.20 5.97 13.18
N VAL A 124 0.38 6.70 12.09
CA VAL A 124 1.65 7.36 11.78
C VAL A 124 1.97 8.42 12.83
N PHE A 125 0.99 9.22 13.21
CA PHE A 125 1.15 10.26 14.22
C PHE A 125 1.59 9.66 15.56
N ARG A 126 0.99 8.52 15.96
CA ARG A 126 1.39 7.79 17.16
C ARG A 126 2.84 7.31 17.10
N LEU A 127 3.26 6.79 15.96
CA LEU A 127 4.63 6.32 15.77
C LEU A 127 5.63 7.46 15.83
N LEU A 128 5.31 8.60 15.22
CA LEU A 128 6.15 9.79 15.26
C LEU A 128 6.30 10.33 16.68
N ILE A 129 5.22 10.33 17.48
CA ILE A 129 5.28 10.77 18.87
C ILE A 129 6.14 9.82 19.70
N ASN A 130 5.98 8.50 19.53
CA ASN A 130 6.80 7.54 20.25
C ASN A 130 8.29 7.66 19.94
N ASP A 131 8.62 7.87 18.65
CA ASP A 131 10.01 8.10 18.26
C ASP A 131 10.54 9.43 18.85
N TYR A 132 9.71 10.45 18.92
CA TYR A 132 10.08 11.73 19.50
C TYR A 132 10.36 11.60 21.00
N ASP A 133 9.54 10.88 21.74
CA ASP A 133 9.71 10.66 23.17
C ASP A 133 10.96 9.82 23.46
N LEU A 134 11.27 8.85 22.60
CA LEU A 134 12.48 8.03 22.73
C LEU A 134 13.78 8.82 22.47
N CYS A 135 13.73 9.83 21.62
CA CYS A 135 14.89 10.67 21.28
C CYS A 135 15.14 11.80 22.28
N HIS A 136 14.18 12.14 23.15
CA HIS A 136 14.24 13.29 24.03
C HIS A 136 14.34 12.94 25.53
N ASN A 137 14.39 11.66 25.85
CA ASN A 137 14.69 11.19 27.20
C ASN A 137 16.18 10.82 27.28
#